data_aac9c408bac404ca8e3af21ba7f12e80
#
_entry.id   aac9c408bac404ca8e3af21ba7f12e80
#
_cell.length_a   1.000
_cell.length_b   1.000
_cell.length_c   1.000
_cell.angle_alpha   90.00
_cell.angle_beta   90.00
_cell.angle_gamma   90.00
#
_symmetry.space_group_name_H-M   'P 1'
#
loop_
_entity.id
_entity.type
_entity.pdbx_description
1 polymer ?
#
loop_
_entity_poly.entity_id
_entity_poly.type
_entity_poly.pdbx_seq_one_letter_code
_entity_poly.pdbx_strand_id
1 'polypeptide(L)'
;SPPSPRVCEAISCKSAMLAGLLSLLGLQEREPEDPLIHTIKLGILNLQRQDFNKAESMLHIALKMAQEREDCQAETYIFDILANVAFEKGDYDKAEKLFVDVMKRSIAAGMPRDDNAIVEMSLKLAEIYDHRKDTKKAEQGYRFCIDAQEKKLEKKDYLERLSELSDVEKDTLVLWARSTEAFGRHQLEQGRILEAQKCFEDALTVSEKVNGMEHEVTLSLLNDVGTVASMLHDYDRALKLLGEAIAKGRDIKSNNLAVFYCNLGGILMEEGRSYAEAEDACREALKLATRTNNSEAAVRSRECLEELKKRAPRAVFVR
;
A
#
# COMPACT_ATOMS: atom_id res chain seq x y z
N SER A 1 -27.76 49.91 26.66
CA SER A 1 -29.14 49.73 26.18
C SER A 1 -29.11 48.63 25.13
N PRO A 2 -29.91 47.58 25.23
CA PRO A 2 -29.99 46.55 24.18
C PRO A 2 -30.60 47.14 22.92
N PRO A 3 -30.20 46.69 21.71
CA PRO A 3 -30.74 47.18 20.46
C PRO A 3 -32.24 46.83 20.35
N SER A 4 -33.00 47.74 19.73
CA SER A 4 -34.46 47.62 19.63
C SER A 4 -34.88 46.40 18.79
N PRO A 5 -36.04 45.77 19.07
CA PRO A 5 -36.50 44.55 18.35
C PRO A 5 -36.56 44.67 16.83
N ARG A 6 -36.77 45.84 16.26
CA ARG A 6 -36.81 46.10 14.82
C ARG A 6 -35.50 45.96 14.10
N VAL A 7 -34.36 46.08 14.80
CA VAL A 7 -33.00 45.89 14.20
C VAL A 7 -32.69 44.41 14.05
N CYS A 8 -33.12 43.58 15.00
CA CYS A 8 -32.95 42.13 14.94
C CYS A 8 -33.79 41.47 13.78
N GLU A 9 -35.05 41.97 13.60
CA GLU A 9 -35.89 41.46 12.50
C GLU A 9 -35.34 41.82 11.11
N ALA A 10 -34.76 43.02 10.94
CA ALA A 10 -34.19 43.47 9.68
C ALA A 10 -32.91 42.71 9.29
N ILE A 11 -32.09 42.28 10.28
CA ILE A 11 -30.89 41.48 10.07
C ILE A 11 -31.27 40.03 9.71
N SER A 12 -32.26 39.47 10.40
CA SER A 12 -32.78 38.12 10.14
C SER A 12 -33.40 38.02 8.74
N CYS A 13 -34.18 39.04 8.30
CA CYS A 13 -34.81 39.05 7.00
C CYS A 13 -33.80 39.19 5.84
N LYS A 14 -32.73 39.98 6.02
CA LYS A 14 -31.65 40.09 5.02
C LYS A 14 -30.83 38.80 4.90
N SER A 15 -30.58 38.10 6.00
CA SER A 15 -29.88 36.81 5.99
C SER A 15 -30.71 35.74 5.29
N ALA A 16 -32.03 35.66 5.54
CA ALA A 16 -32.93 34.73 4.87
C ALA A 16 -33.10 35.01 3.36
N MET A 17 -33.12 36.28 2.95
CA MET A 17 -33.16 36.66 1.53
C MET A 17 -31.84 36.28 0.80
N LEU A 18 -30.69 36.47 1.46
CA LEU A 18 -29.39 36.12 0.88
C LEU A 18 -29.25 34.59 0.71
N ALA A 19 -29.66 33.82 1.72
CA ALA A 19 -29.70 32.36 1.63
C ALA A 19 -30.63 31.83 0.53
N GLY A 20 -31.81 32.48 0.38
CA GLY A 20 -32.75 32.17 -0.69
C GLY A 20 -32.20 32.51 -2.09
N LEU A 21 -31.43 33.60 -2.23
CA LEU A 21 -30.81 33.99 -3.50
C LEU A 21 -29.66 33.09 -3.88
N LEU A 22 -28.83 32.63 -2.90
CA LEU A 22 -27.74 31.70 -3.07
C LEU A 22 -28.24 30.31 -3.47
N SER A 23 -29.39 29.87 -2.89
CA SER A 23 -30.06 28.63 -3.30
C SER A 23 -30.58 28.68 -4.72
N LEU A 24 -31.15 29.81 -5.17
CA LEU A 24 -31.65 30.04 -6.53
C LEU A 24 -30.52 30.09 -7.58
N LEU A 25 -29.29 30.48 -7.16
CA LEU A 25 -28.10 30.51 -8.02
C LEU A 25 -27.33 29.19 -8.02
N GLY A 26 -27.83 28.14 -7.35
CA GLY A 26 -27.14 26.86 -7.17
C GLY A 26 -25.87 26.94 -6.31
N LEU A 27 -25.64 28.07 -5.66
CA LEU A 27 -24.58 28.31 -4.69
C LEU A 27 -25.11 27.93 -3.31
N GLN A 28 -25.36 26.64 -3.07
CA GLN A 28 -25.60 26.18 -1.69
C GLN A 28 -24.31 26.42 -0.90
N GLU A 29 -24.41 27.26 0.16
CA GLU A 29 -23.38 27.27 1.21
C GLU A 29 -23.29 25.83 1.74
N ARG A 30 -22.19 25.14 1.43
CA ARG A 30 -21.88 23.89 2.10
C ARG A 30 -21.74 24.23 3.57
N GLU A 31 -22.52 23.58 4.42
CA GLU A 31 -22.30 23.70 5.86
C GLU A 31 -20.80 23.55 6.15
N PRO A 32 -20.25 24.40 7.00
CA PRO A 32 -18.83 24.32 7.34
C PRO A 32 -18.54 22.91 7.85
N GLU A 33 -17.57 22.25 7.23
CA GLU A 33 -17.15 20.88 7.62
C GLU A 33 -16.76 20.90 9.12
N ASP A 34 -17.15 19.84 9.85
CA ASP A 34 -16.78 19.69 11.26
C ASP A 34 -15.24 19.84 11.41
N PRO A 35 -14.77 20.75 12.26
CA PRO A 35 -13.35 20.99 12.47
C PRO A 35 -12.55 19.72 12.82
N LEU A 36 -13.15 18.76 13.54
CA LEU A 36 -12.53 17.48 13.86
C LEU A 36 -12.29 16.68 12.59
N ILE A 37 -13.33 16.52 11.76
CA ILE A 37 -13.24 15.78 10.49
C ILE A 37 -12.23 16.47 9.56
N HIS A 38 -12.26 17.77 9.45
CA HIS A 38 -11.31 18.54 8.64
C HIS A 38 -9.86 18.30 9.10
N THR A 39 -9.61 18.34 10.41
CA THR A 39 -8.27 18.13 10.97
C THR A 39 -7.76 16.71 10.75
N ILE A 40 -8.64 15.70 10.87
CA ILE A 40 -8.30 14.30 10.53
C ILE A 40 -7.93 14.18 9.05
N LYS A 41 -8.72 14.75 8.14
CA LYS A 41 -8.43 14.76 6.70
C LYS A 41 -7.07 15.40 6.38
N LEU A 42 -6.71 16.50 7.05
CA LEU A 42 -5.38 17.10 6.92
C LEU A 42 -4.27 16.16 7.39
N GLY A 43 -4.49 15.43 8.49
CA GLY A 43 -3.57 14.41 8.97
C GLY A 43 -3.34 13.32 7.90
N ILE A 44 -4.42 12.77 7.35
CA ILE A 44 -4.37 11.74 6.29
C ILE A 44 -3.67 12.28 5.03
N LEU A 45 -3.99 13.50 4.60
CA LEU A 45 -3.36 14.11 3.43
C LEU A 45 -1.85 14.29 3.60
N ASN A 46 -1.40 14.69 4.80
CA ASN A 46 0.04 14.81 5.08
C ASN A 46 0.71 13.44 5.14
N LEU A 47 0.04 12.39 5.65
CA LEU A 47 0.52 11.01 5.58
C LEU A 47 0.73 10.57 4.13
N GLN A 48 -0.26 10.78 3.26
CA GLN A 48 -0.16 10.47 1.82
C GLN A 48 0.99 11.21 1.11
N ARG A 49 1.31 12.42 1.59
CA ARG A 49 2.45 13.24 1.10
C ARG A 49 3.78 12.86 1.76
N GLN A 50 3.79 11.86 2.63
CA GLN A 50 4.96 11.45 3.42
C GLN A 50 5.52 12.55 4.33
N ASP A 51 4.71 13.58 4.64
CA ASP A 51 5.07 14.60 5.63
C ASP A 51 4.63 14.11 7.02
N PHE A 52 5.33 13.10 7.52
CA PHE A 52 4.96 12.40 8.76
C PHE A 52 4.88 13.31 9.98
N ASN A 53 5.74 14.32 10.07
CA ASN A 53 5.75 15.23 11.21
C ASN A 53 4.49 16.12 11.23
N LYS A 54 4.05 16.62 10.07
CA LYS A 54 2.80 17.37 9.99
C LYS A 54 1.58 16.46 10.16
N ALA A 55 1.61 15.24 9.59
CA ALA A 55 0.55 14.27 9.82
C ALA A 55 0.35 14.02 11.32
N GLU A 56 1.42 13.71 12.05
CA GLU A 56 1.39 13.46 13.48
C GLU A 56 0.88 14.68 14.27
N SER A 57 1.33 15.90 13.93
CA SER A 57 0.88 17.13 14.58
C SER A 57 -0.63 17.38 14.39
N MET A 58 -1.15 17.20 13.17
CA MET A 58 -2.58 17.37 12.89
C MET A 58 -3.41 16.30 13.61
N LEU A 59 -2.95 15.07 13.65
CA LEU A 59 -3.64 13.98 14.34
C LEU A 59 -3.66 14.15 15.85
N HIS A 60 -2.61 14.72 16.47
CA HIS A 60 -2.64 15.06 17.90
C HIS A 60 -3.62 16.20 18.21
N ILE A 61 -3.75 17.18 17.30
CA ILE A 61 -4.81 18.23 17.46
C ILE A 61 -6.19 17.58 17.35
N ALA A 62 -6.41 16.72 16.36
CA ALA A 62 -7.67 15.99 16.20
C ALA A 62 -7.98 15.12 17.41
N LEU A 63 -6.98 14.44 17.97
CA LEU A 63 -7.13 13.59 19.16
C LEU A 63 -7.61 14.43 20.37
N LYS A 64 -7.01 15.59 20.59
CA LYS A 64 -7.46 16.48 21.66
C LYS A 64 -8.92 16.93 21.47
N MET A 65 -9.31 17.26 20.22
CA MET A 65 -10.70 17.63 19.91
C MET A 65 -11.67 16.47 20.15
N ALA A 66 -11.28 15.23 19.80
CA ALA A 66 -12.09 14.03 20.05
C ALA A 66 -12.24 13.76 21.56
N GLN A 67 -11.16 13.91 22.34
CA GLN A 67 -11.17 13.77 23.79
C GLN A 67 -12.05 14.83 24.48
N GLU A 68 -11.99 16.09 24.03
CA GLU A 68 -12.87 17.18 24.55
C GLU A 68 -14.36 16.92 24.27
N ARG A 69 -14.66 16.12 23.23
CA ARG A 69 -16.01 15.68 22.84
C ARG A 69 -16.44 14.36 23.47
N GLU A 70 -15.53 13.66 24.16
CA GLU A 70 -15.72 12.30 24.67
C GLU A 70 -16.10 11.31 23.57
N ASP A 71 -15.60 11.55 22.32
CA ASP A 71 -15.86 10.72 21.15
C ASP A 71 -14.84 9.56 21.06
N CYS A 72 -15.13 8.47 21.76
CA CYS A 72 -14.27 7.29 21.79
C CYS A 72 -14.09 6.61 20.43
N GLN A 73 -15.04 6.78 19.49
CA GLN A 73 -14.91 6.22 18.14
C GLN A 73 -13.91 7.03 17.33
N ALA A 74 -14.03 8.36 17.35
CA ALA A 74 -13.07 9.25 16.71
C ALA A 74 -11.65 9.08 17.31
N GLU A 75 -11.52 8.95 18.64
CA GLU A 75 -10.23 8.65 19.27
C GLU A 75 -9.61 7.37 18.72
N THR A 76 -10.37 6.28 18.66
CA THR A 76 -9.90 4.98 18.18
C THR A 76 -9.46 5.07 16.71
N TYR A 77 -10.22 5.76 15.86
CA TYR A 77 -9.87 6.01 14.47
C TYR A 77 -8.60 6.85 14.32
N ILE A 78 -8.43 7.89 15.15
CA ILE A 78 -7.22 8.72 15.13
C ILE A 78 -6.00 7.91 15.58
N PHE A 79 -6.13 7.04 16.59
CA PHE A 79 -5.05 6.14 17.01
C PHE A 79 -4.66 5.17 15.91
N ASP A 80 -5.62 4.66 15.12
CA ASP A 80 -5.31 3.82 13.95
C ASP A 80 -4.48 4.59 12.92
N ILE A 81 -4.86 5.82 12.58
CA ILE A 81 -4.08 6.64 11.65
C ILE A 81 -2.68 6.96 12.23
N LEU A 82 -2.57 7.26 13.52
CA LEU A 82 -1.28 7.47 14.17
C LEU A 82 -0.40 6.22 14.16
N ALA A 83 -1.00 5.02 14.29
CA ALA A 83 -0.29 3.75 14.15
C ALA A 83 0.26 3.60 12.74
N ASN A 84 -0.53 3.94 11.71
CA ASN A 84 -0.09 3.94 10.32
C ASN A 84 1.03 4.97 10.07
N VAL A 85 0.94 6.19 10.63
CA VAL A 85 2.03 7.18 10.54
C VAL A 85 3.32 6.64 11.15
N ALA A 86 3.25 6.01 12.33
CA ALA A 86 4.40 5.44 12.99
C ALA A 86 5.00 4.27 12.17
N PHE A 87 4.16 3.43 11.58
CA PHE A 87 4.56 2.33 10.72
C PHE A 87 5.33 2.82 9.48
N GLU A 88 4.76 3.76 8.73
CA GLU A 88 5.37 4.34 7.53
C GLU A 88 6.67 5.11 7.84
N LYS A 89 6.79 5.66 9.04
CA LYS A 89 8.00 6.32 9.53
C LYS A 89 9.09 5.33 9.95
N GLY A 90 8.76 4.04 10.09
CA GLY A 90 9.66 3.01 10.59
C GLY A 90 9.79 2.99 12.12
N ASP A 91 8.93 3.72 12.85
CA ASP A 91 8.86 3.66 14.32
C ASP A 91 8.01 2.45 14.74
N TYR A 92 8.57 1.27 14.53
CA TYR A 92 7.87 0.00 14.73
C TYR A 92 7.47 -0.25 16.18
N ASP A 93 8.20 0.30 17.16
CA ASP A 93 7.87 0.16 18.58
C ASP A 93 6.61 0.94 18.95
N LYS A 94 6.47 2.14 18.39
CA LYS A 94 5.28 2.97 18.55
C LYS A 94 4.10 2.39 17.77
N ALA A 95 4.34 1.97 16.52
CA ALA A 95 3.31 1.38 15.65
C ALA A 95 2.70 0.12 16.29
N GLU A 96 3.52 -0.82 16.79
CA GLU A 96 3.04 -2.03 17.47
C GLU A 96 2.14 -1.70 18.65
N LYS A 97 2.57 -0.81 19.54
CA LYS A 97 1.78 -0.42 20.72
C LYS A 97 0.42 0.17 20.32
N LEU A 98 0.42 1.04 19.33
CA LEU A 98 -0.80 1.71 18.86
C LEU A 98 -1.75 0.70 18.17
N PHE A 99 -1.26 -0.15 17.25
CA PHE A 99 -2.09 -1.18 16.62
C PHE A 99 -2.70 -2.13 17.65
N VAL A 100 -1.91 -2.60 18.62
CA VAL A 100 -2.42 -3.48 19.69
C VAL A 100 -3.49 -2.77 20.53
N ASP A 101 -3.33 -1.49 20.84
CA ASP A 101 -4.33 -0.72 21.60
C ASP A 101 -5.62 -0.52 20.80
N VAL A 102 -5.50 -0.12 19.52
CA VAL A 102 -6.66 0.03 18.62
C VAL A 102 -7.43 -1.29 18.47
N MET A 103 -6.72 -2.40 18.25
CA MET A 103 -7.35 -3.73 18.15
C MET A 103 -8.11 -4.09 19.43
N LYS A 104 -7.51 -3.86 20.61
CA LYS A 104 -8.18 -4.11 21.91
C LYS A 104 -9.44 -3.26 22.06
N ARG A 105 -9.39 -1.97 21.74
CA ARG A 105 -10.55 -1.05 21.80
C ARG A 105 -11.65 -1.49 20.84
N SER A 106 -11.30 -1.81 19.60
CA SER A 106 -12.25 -2.27 18.56
C SER A 106 -12.93 -3.57 18.95
N ILE A 107 -12.18 -4.57 19.44
CA ILE A 107 -12.73 -5.83 19.91
C ILE A 107 -13.62 -5.63 21.16
N ALA A 108 -13.23 -4.78 22.09
CA ALA A 108 -14.03 -4.45 23.26
C ALA A 108 -15.33 -3.73 22.89
N ALA A 109 -15.35 -2.98 21.78
CA ALA A 109 -16.54 -2.35 21.21
C ALA A 109 -17.41 -3.34 20.39
N GLY A 110 -17.04 -4.62 20.33
CA GLY A 110 -17.83 -5.69 19.68
C GLY A 110 -17.40 -6.03 18.25
N MET A 111 -16.30 -5.50 17.75
CA MET A 111 -15.78 -5.84 16.42
C MET A 111 -15.30 -7.30 16.41
N PRO A 112 -15.70 -8.12 15.43
CA PRO A 112 -15.21 -9.48 15.29
C PRO A 112 -13.70 -9.55 15.12
N ARG A 113 -13.07 -10.60 15.64
CA ARG A 113 -11.60 -10.76 15.53
C ARG A 113 -11.11 -11.01 14.10
N ASP A 114 -12.00 -11.48 13.24
CA ASP A 114 -11.76 -11.72 11.82
C ASP A 114 -12.26 -10.58 10.93
N ASP A 115 -12.69 -9.45 11.52
CA ASP A 115 -13.05 -8.25 10.74
C ASP A 115 -11.86 -7.78 9.88
N ASN A 116 -12.13 -7.27 8.68
CA ASN A 116 -11.09 -6.86 7.75
C ASN A 116 -10.15 -5.81 8.35
N ALA A 117 -10.67 -4.89 9.18
CA ALA A 117 -9.85 -3.90 9.88
C ALA A 117 -8.89 -4.56 10.89
N ILE A 118 -9.35 -5.57 11.63
CA ILE A 118 -8.50 -6.32 12.56
C ILE A 118 -7.44 -7.12 11.80
N VAL A 119 -7.81 -7.75 10.68
CA VAL A 119 -6.86 -8.50 9.85
C VAL A 119 -5.83 -7.56 9.21
N GLU A 120 -6.22 -6.37 8.75
CA GLU A 120 -5.27 -5.40 8.19
C GLU A 120 -4.25 -4.92 9.23
N MET A 121 -4.68 -4.62 10.45
CA MET A 121 -3.77 -4.29 11.55
C MET A 121 -2.87 -5.46 11.92
N SER A 122 -3.41 -6.70 11.90
CA SER A 122 -2.63 -7.92 12.16
C SER A 122 -1.57 -8.17 11.07
N LEU A 123 -1.87 -7.85 9.81
CA LEU A 123 -0.91 -7.91 8.72
C LEU A 123 0.25 -6.96 8.96
N LYS A 124 -0.02 -5.71 9.33
CA LYS A 124 1.03 -4.72 9.67
C LYS A 124 1.85 -5.14 10.88
N LEU A 125 1.23 -5.77 11.88
CA LEU A 125 1.98 -6.34 13.00
C LEU A 125 2.90 -7.49 12.57
N ALA A 126 2.44 -8.35 11.63
CA ALA A 126 3.29 -9.41 11.07
C ALA A 126 4.49 -8.81 10.31
N GLU A 127 4.28 -7.77 9.51
CA GLU A 127 5.35 -7.03 8.82
C GLU A 127 6.33 -6.39 9.81
N ILE A 128 5.86 -5.81 10.92
CA ILE A 128 6.72 -5.28 11.98
C ILE A 128 7.62 -6.38 12.58
N TYR A 129 7.04 -7.56 12.88
CA TYR A 129 7.82 -8.68 13.40
C TYR A 129 8.83 -9.21 12.39
N ASP A 130 8.48 -9.18 11.10
CA ASP A 130 9.38 -9.57 10.03
C ASP A 130 10.58 -8.61 9.92
N HIS A 131 10.33 -7.31 9.95
CA HIS A 131 11.39 -6.30 10.02
C HIS A 131 12.32 -6.49 11.22
N ARG A 132 11.79 -6.92 12.36
CA ARG A 132 12.57 -7.24 13.58
C ARG A 132 13.24 -8.61 13.53
N LYS A 133 13.04 -9.37 12.45
CA LYS A 133 13.53 -10.75 12.29
C LYS A 133 12.97 -11.72 13.35
N ASP A 134 11.80 -11.41 13.94
CA ASP A 134 11.02 -12.34 14.76
C ASP A 134 10.17 -13.22 13.82
N THR A 135 10.88 -14.11 13.10
CA THR A 135 10.33 -14.99 12.06
C THR A 135 9.11 -15.77 12.54
N LYS A 136 9.12 -16.21 13.81
CA LYS A 136 8.03 -17.02 14.37
C LYS A 136 6.74 -16.21 14.51
N LYS A 137 6.82 -15.00 15.05
CA LYS A 137 5.64 -14.14 15.20
C LYS A 137 5.17 -13.61 13.83
N ALA A 138 6.08 -13.29 12.95
CA ALA A 138 5.75 -12.88 11.58
C ALA A 138 4.95 -13.97 10.86
N GLU A 139 5.47 -15.20 10.84
CA GLU A 139 4.78 -16.35 10.20
C GLU A 139 3.41 -16.62 10.82
N GLN A 140 3.28 -16.56 12.14
CA GLN A 140 1.99 -16.72 12.83
C GLN A 140 1.00 -15.62 12.44
N GLY A 141 1.46 -14.37 12.34
CA GLY A 141 0.64 -13.23 11.95
C GLY A 141 0.14 -13.36 10.51
N TYR A 142 1.03 -13.68 9.57
CA TYR A 142 0.65 -13.87 8.16
C TYR A 142 -0.36 -15.01 7.99
N ARG A 143 -0.11 -16.18 8.63
CA ARG A 143 -1.05 -17.31 8.58
C ARG A 143 -2.41 -16.94 9.16
N PHE A 144 -2.44 -16.23 10.30
CA PHE A 144 -3.69 -15.75 10.86
C PHE A 144 -4.48 -14.90 9.85
N CYS A 145 -3.81 -13.96 9.17
CA CYS A 145 -4.47 -13.10 8.17
C CYS A 145 -5.05 -13.91 7.01
N ILE A 146 -4.28 -14.85 6.46
CA ILE A 146 -4.70 -15.71 5.35
C ILE A 146 -5.87 -16.60 5.79
N ASP A 147 -5.73 -17.33 6.90
CA ASP A 147 -6.75 -18.25 7.40
C ASP A 147 -8.08 -17.55 7.75
N ALA A 148 -8.01 -16.33 8.30
CA ALA A 148 -9.19 -15.53 8.64
C ALA A 148 -9.98 -15.14 7.39
N GLN A 149 -9.28 -14.78 6.31
CA GLN A 149 -9.91 -14.41 5.06
C GLN A 149 -10.42 -15.63 4.29
N GLU A 150 -9.66 -16.72 4.26
CA GLU A 150 -10.10 -17.97 3.63
C GLU A 150 -11.40 -18.52 4.25
N LYS A 151 -11.54 -18.43 5.57
CA LYS A 151 -12.79 -18.82 6.26
C LYS A 151 -13.99 -17.98 5.84
N LYS A 152 -13.81 -16.68 5.59
CA LYS A 152 -14.88 -15.80 5.09
C LYS A 152 -15.21 -16.12 3.64
N LEU A 153 -14.15 -16.41 2.90
CA LEU A 153 -14.23 -16.72 1.49
C LEU A 153 -14.66 -18.19 1.21
N GLU A 154 -15.30 -18.93 2.08
CA GLU A 154 -15.62 -20.37 2.10
C GLU A 154 -15.98 -21.07 0.78
N LYS A 155 -16.08 -20.35 -0.33
CA LYS A 155 -16.51 -20.84 -1.64
C LYS A 155 -15.40 -20.72 -2.67
N LYS A 156 -15.08 -21.80 -3.33
CA LYS A 156 -13.99 -21.91 -4.31
C LYS A 156 -14.18 -21.10 -5.61
N ASP A 157 -15.31 -20.44 -5.82
CA ASP A 157 -15.67 -19.85 -7.12
C ASP A 157 -15.70 -18.31 -7.14
N TYR A 158 -15.01 -17.63 -6.19
CA TYR A 158 -15.03 -16.16 -6.12
C TYR A 158 -14.56 -15.49 -7.40
N LEU A 159 -13.50 -16.05 -7.98
CA LEU A 159 -12.90 -15.48 -9.18
C LEU A 159 -13.80 -15.63 -10.42
N GLU A 160 -14.71 -16.61 -10.42
CA GLU A 160 -15.69 -16.79 -11.49
C GLU A 160 -16.92 -15.91 -11.30
N ARG A 161 -17.22 -15.55 -10.04
CA ARG A 161 -18.41 -14.78 -9.65
C ARG A 161 -18.07 -13.37 -9.15
N LEU A 162 -16.95 -12.79 -9.58
CA LEU A 162 -16.46 -11.51 -9.09
C LEU A 162 -17.50 -10.36 -9.24
N SER A 163 -18.31 -10.37 -10.30
CA SER A 163 -19.37 -9.38 -10.52
C SER A 163 -20.54 -9.48 -9.54
N GLU A 164 -20.69 -10.62 -8.87
CA GLU A 164 -21.76 -10.89 -7.90
C GLU A 164 -21.33 -10.58 -6.46
N LEU A 165 -20.02 -10.39 -6.22
CA LEU A 165 -19.50 -10.12 -4.90
C LEU A 165 -19.89 -8.72 -4.41
N SER A 166 -20.29 -8.63 -3.15
CA SER A 166 -20.42 -7.37 -2.44
C SER A 166 -19.06 -6.65 -2.30
N ASP A 167 -19.09 -5.36 -2.02
CA ASP A 167 -17.85 -4.59 -1.81
C ASP A 167 -17.03 -5.15 -0.64
N VAL A 168 -17.68 -5.61 0.43
CA VAL A 168 -17.00 -6.24 1.58
C VAL A 168 -16.32 -7.55 1.19
N GLU A 169 -16.93 -8.37 0.34
CA GLU A 169 -16.32 -9.61 -0.15
C GLU A 169 -15.13 -9.31 -1.08
N LYS A 170 -15.23 -8.27 -1.92
CA LYS A 170 -14.10 -7.82 -2.75
C LYS A 170 -12.95 -7.31 -1.89
N ASP A 171 -13.23 -6.50 -0.87
CA ASP A 171 -12.21 -6.04 0.08
C ASP A 171 -11.55 -7.20 0.82
N THR A 172 -12.34 -8.21 1.23
CA THR A 172 -11.83 -9.45 1.84
C THR A 172 -10.88 -10.19 0.89
N LEU A 173 -11.25 -10.30 -0.39
CA LEU A 173 -10.43 -10.96 -1.41
C LEU A 173 -9.12 -10.20 -1.69
N VAL A 174 -9.19 -8.88 -1.78
CA VAL A 174 -8.01 -8.03 -1.93
C VAL A 174 -7.07 -8.14 -0.72
N LEU A 175 -7.64 -8.15 0.49
CA LEU A 175 -6.85 -8.26 1.71
C LEU A 175 -6.21 -9.66 1.83
N TRP A 176 -6.90 -10.72 1.40
CA TRP A 176 -6.34 -12.06 1.28
C TRP A 176 -5.14 -12.08 0.34
N ALA A 177 -5.27 -11.48 -0.85
CA ALA A 177 -4.18 -11.41 -1.83
C ALA A 177 -2.96 -10.64 -1.28
N ARG A 178 -3.18 -9.50 -0.60
CA ARG A 178 -2.11 -8.73 0.07
C ARG A 178 -1.42 -9.54 1.17
N SER A 179 -2.21 -10.25 1.99
CA SER A 179 -1.66 -11.09 3.06
C SER A 179 -0.83 -12.25 2.49
N THR A 180 -1.29 -12.85 1.40
CA THR A 180 -0.60 -13.94 0.69
C THR A 180 0.68 -13.45 0.02
N GLU A 181 0.66 -12.27 -0.63
CA GLU A 181 1.85 -11.61 -1.18
C GLU A 181 2.90 -11.33 -0.11
N ALA A 182 2.50 -10.72 1.01
CA ALA A 182 3.40 -10.42 2.12
C ALA A 182 4.00 -11.71 2.73
N PHE A 183 3.19 -12.75 2.87
CA PHE A 183 3.67 -14.05 3.30
C PHE A 183 4.64 -14.67 2.29
N GLY A 184 4.40 -14.51 0.98
CA GLY A 184 5.30 -14.94 -0.07
C GLY A 184 6.68 -14.29 0.04
N ARG A 185 6.75 -12.99 0.32
CA ARG A 185 8.01 -12.28 0.58
C ARG A 185 8.73 -12.82 1.82
N HIS A 186 7.99 -13.04 2.90
CA HIS A 186 8.52 -13.67 4.09
C HIS A 186 9.10 -15.06 3.79
N GLN A 187 8.38 -15.91 3.03
CA GLN A 187 8.86 -17.23 2.62
C GLN A 187 10.14 -17.14 1.79
N LEU A 188 10.22 -16.16 0.89
CA LEU A 188 11.40 -15.91 0.07
C LEU A 188 12.61 -15.55 0.92
N GLU A 189 12.46 -14.68 1.92
CA GLU A 189 13.52 -14.33 2.88
C GLU A 189 13.99 -15.53 3.71
N GLN A 190 13.10 -16.51 3.96
CA GLN A 190 13.45 -17.77 4.63
C GLN A 190 14.05 -18.81 3.67
N GLY A 191 14.25 -18.48 2.38
CA GLY A 191 14.79 -19.40 1.37
C GLY A 191 13.79 -20.46 0.89
N ARG A 192 12.50 -20.32 1.22
CA ARG A 192 11.43 -21.24 0.80
C ARG A 192 10.85 -20.78 -0.53
N ILE A 193 11.63 -20.97 -1.61
CA ILE A 193 11.35 -20.37 -2.92
C ILE A 193 10.05 -20.91 -3.54
N LEU A 194 9.77 -22.22 -3.41
CA LEU A 194 8.58 -22.82 -3.99
C LEU A 194 7.29 -22.37 -3.31
N GLU A 195 7.33 -22.20 -1.98
CA GLU A 195 6.21 -21.65 -1.21
C GLU A 195 5.97 -20.18 -1.57
N ALA A 196 7.04 -19.39 -1.73
CA ALA A 196 6.95 -18.01 -2.18
C ALA A 196 6.34 -17.91 -3.59
N GLN A 197 6.77 -18.77 -4.51
CA GLN A 197 6.21 -18.84 -5.86
C GLN A 197 4.70 -19.04 -5.82
N LYS A 198 4.23 -20.02 -5.06
CA LYS A 198 2.80 -20.30 -4.94
C LYS A 198 2.04 -19.08 -4.40
N CYS A 199 2.54 -18.46 -3.34
CA CYS A 199 1.92 -17.27 -2.77
C CYS A 199 1.80 -16.12 -3.79
N PHE A 200 2.86 -15.84 -4.54
CA PHE A 200 2.82 -14.77 -5.54
C PHE A 200 1.91 -15.10 -6.73
N GLU A 201 1.86 -16.35 -7.18
CA GLU A 201 0.96 -16.80 -8.26
C GLU A 201 -0.50 -16.71 -7.83
N ASP A 202 -0.83 -17.13 -6.61
CA ASP A 202 -2.17 -17.04 -6.04
C ASP A 202 -2.61 -15.57 -5.91
N ALA A 203 -1.74 -14.70 -5.38
CA ALA A 203 -2.00 -13.26 -5.27
C ALA A 203 -2.14 -12.58 -6.64
N LEU A 204 -1.29 -12.96 -7.63
CA LEU A 204 -1.36 -12.44 -9.00
C LEU A 204 -2.69 -12.79 -9.65
N THR A 205 -3.15 -14.03 -9.51
CA THR A 205 -4.43 -14.50 -10.05
C THR A 205 -5.60 -13.65 -9.56
N VAL A 206 -5.62 -13.31 -8.29
CA VAL A 206 -6.64 -12.41 -7.71
C VAL A 206 -6.48 -10.98 -8.24
N SER A 207 -5.26 -10.45 -8.23
CA SER A 207 -5.01 -9.08 -8.65
C SER A 207 -5.35 -8.84 -10.14
N GLU A 208 -5.05 -9.79 -11.01
CA GLU A 208 -5.43 -9.72 -12.43
C GLU A 208 -6.94 -9.58 -12.62
N LYS A 209 -7.72 -10.33 -11.85
CA LYS A 209 -9.17 -10.33 -11.98
C LYS A 209 -9.84 -9.14 -11.30
N VAL A 210 -9.35 -8.71 -10.14
CA VAL A 210 -9.94 -7.63 -9.34
C VAL A 210 -9.50 -6.26 -9.84
N ASN A 211 -8.21 -6.09 -10.05
CA ASN A 211 -7.59 -4.80 -10.39
C ASN A 211 -7.36 -4.63 -11.90
N GLY A 212 -7.26 -5.75 -12.64
CA GLY A 212 -6.88 -5.76 -14.05
C GLY A 212 -5.36 -5.78 -14.26
N MET A 213 -4.98 -6.03 -15.51
CA MET A 213 -3.57 -6.20 -15.93
C MET A 213 -2.76 -4.90 -15.96
N GLU A 214 -3.40 -3.74 -15.91
CA GLU A 214 -2.75 -2.42 -15.97
C GLU A 214 -2.70 -1.73 -14.60
N HIS A 215 -2.92 -2.49 -13.53
CA HIS A 215 -2.88 -1.96 -12.18
C HIS A 215 -1.48 -2.15 -11.57
N GLU A 216 -1.01 -1.14 -10.83
CA GLU A 216 0.34 -1.12 -10.23
C GLU A 216 0.65 -2.38 -9.40
N VAL A 217 -0.32 -2.86 -8.60
CA VAL A 217 -0.17 -4.08 -7.79
C VAL A 217 0.01 -5.32 -8.67
N THR A 218 -0.76 -5.44 -9.76
CA THR A 218 -0.66 -6.57 -10.69
C THR A 218 0.72 -6.59 -11.36
N LEU A 219 1.22 -5.43 -11.76
CA LEU A 219 2.55 -5.32 -12.37
C LEU A 219 3.68 -5.66 -11.37
N SER A 220 3.52 -5.26 -10.10
CA SER A 220 4.48 -5.65 -9.05
C SER A 220 4.48 -7.16 -8.83
N LEU A 221 3.30 -7.79 -8.80
CA LEU A 221 3.18 -9.24 -8.67
C LEU A 221 3.75 -9.99 -9.87
N LEU A 222 3.55 -9.50 -11.10
CA LEU A 222 4.21 -10.05 -12.30
C LEU A 222 5.74 -10.02 -12.16
N ASN A 223 6.28 -8.92 -11.67
CA ASN A 223 7.71 -8.79 -11.38
C ASN A 223 8.16 -9.78 -10.29
N ASP A 224 7.39 -9.96 -9.22
CA ASP A 224 7.74 -10.85 -8.12
C ASP A 224 7.71 -12.32 -8.57
N VAL A 225 6.67 -12.75 -9.31
CA VAL A 225 6.61 -14.09 -9.92
C VAL A 225 7.76 -14.30 -10.89
N GLY A 226 8.08 -13.31 -11.74
CA GLY A 226 9.21 -13.38 -12.67
C GLY A 226 10.55 -13.49 -11.93
N THR A 227 10.73 -12.76 -10.84
CA THR A 227 11.94 -12.82 -10.02
C THR A 227 12.11 -14.22 -9.39
N VAL A 228 11.04 -14.79 -8.85
CA VAL A 228 11.08 -16.14 -8.27
C VAL A 228 11.30 -17.22 -9.36
N ALA A 229 10.70 -17.07 -10.55
CA ALA A 229 10.96 -17.96 -11.68
C ALA A 229 12.45 -17.97 -12.07
N SER A 230 13.11 -16.82 -12.05
CA SER A 230 14.57 -16.71 -12.27
C SER A 230 15.38 -17.46 -11.20
N MET A 231 14.98 -17.38 -9.93
CA MET A 231 15.63 -18.12 -8.84
C MET A 231 15.50 -19.63 -8.99
N LEU A 232 14.47 -20.07 -9.68
CA LEU A 232 14.24 -21.49 -10.06
C LEU A 232 14.87 -21.85 -11.42
N HIS A 233 15.66 -20.93 -12.00
CA HIS A 233 16.30 -21.06 -13.32
C HIS A 233 15.35 -21.19 -14.52
N ASP A 234 14.06 -20.83 -14.34
CA ASP A 234 13.10 -20.68 -15.43
C ASP A 234 13.19 -19.27 -16.03
N TYR A 235 14.32 -19.01 -16.72
CA TYR A 235 14.63 -17.70 -17.26
C TYR A 235 13.67 -17.26 -18.37
N ASP A 236 13.21 -18.20 -19.19
CA ASP A 236 12.28 -17.88 -20.29
C ASP A 236 10.95 -17.35 -19.74
N ARG A 237 10.42 -17.98 -18.69
CA ARG A 237 9.24 -17.50 -17.98
C ARG A 237 9.51 -16.18 -17.28
N ALA A 238 10.64 -16.04 -16.59
CA ALA A 238 11.03 -14.82 -15.89
C ALA A 238 11.08 -13.62 -16.83
N LEU A 239 11.76 -13.74 -17.97
CA LEU A 239 11.89 -12.68 -18.96
C LEU A 239 10.56 -12.30 -19.61
N LYS A 240 9.69 -13.28 -19.86
CA LYS A 240 8.34 -13.03 -20.39
C LYS A 240 7.51 -12.19 -19.41
N LEU A 241 7.45 -12.57 -18.12
CA LEU A 241 6.67 -11.89 -17.11
C LEU A 241 7.18 -10.46 -16.83
N LEU A 242 8.51 -10.30 -16.71
CA LEU A 242 9.10 -8.98 -16.54
C LEU A 242 8.92 -8.11 -17.79
N GLY A 243 9.03 -8.67 -18.97
CA GLY A 243 8.78 -7.97 -20.23
C GLY A 243 7.34 -7.43 -20.29
N GLU A 244 6.37 -8.22 -19.85
CA GLU A 244 4.97 -7.80 -19.76
C GLU A 244 4.77 -6.70 -18.70
N ALA A 245 5.34 -6.86 -17.49
CA ALA A 245 5.28 -5.84 -16.44
C ALA A 245 5.89 -4.51 -16.89
N ILE A 246 7.03 -4.54 -17.60
CA ILE A 246 7.69 -3.34 -18.13
C ILE A 246 6.84 -2.70 -19.23
N ALA A 247 6.32 -3.47 -20.20
CA ALA A 247 5.52 -2.94 -21.28
C ALA A 247 4.30 -2.18 -20.75
N LYS A 248 3.47 -2.85 -19.93
CA LYS A 248 2.29 -2.25 -19.30
C LYS A 248 2.66 -1.13 -18.33
N GLY A 249 3.72 -1.30 -17.54
CA GLY A 249 4.19 -0.27 -16.62
C GLY A 249 4.61 1.03 -17.31
N ARG A 250 5.15 0.97 -18.54
CA ARG A 250 5.41 2.15 -19.36
C ARG A 250 4.13 2.90 -19.73
N ASP A 251 3.08 2.16 -20.12
CA ASP A 251 1.81 2.72 -20.56
C ASP A 251 1.13 3.50 -19.43
N ILE A 252 1.12 2.96 -18.22
CA ILE A 252 0.56 3.61 -17.03
C ILE A 252 1.53 4.57 -16.32
N LYS A 253 2.78 4.68 -16.77
CA LYS A 253 3.85 5.45 -16.09
C LYS A 253 4.12 4.98 -14.68
N SER A 254 4.19 3.67 -14.48
CA SER A 254 4.41 3.03 -13.18
C SER A 254 5.61 3.61 -12.43
N ASN A 255 5.45 3.82 -11.14
CA ASN A 255 6.55 4.25 -10.26
C ASN A 255 7.57 3.12 -10.03
N ASN A 256 7.20 1.86 -10.28
CA ASN A 256 8.03 0.67 -10.07
C ASN A 256 8.90 0.31 -11.27
N LEU A 257 8.80 1.03 -12.39
CA LEU A 257 9.59 0.75 -13.61
C LEU A 257 11.09 0.61 -13.35
N ALA A 258 11.65 1.44 -12.46
CA ALA A 258 13.06 1.35 -12.12
C ALA A 258 13.42 -0.01 -11.49
N VAL A 259 12.54 -0.53 -10.63
CA VAL A 259 12.70 -1.84 -9.99
C VAL A 259 12.58 -2.96 -11.02
N PHE A 260 11.56 -2.88 -11.91
CA PHE A 260 11.36 -3.88 -12.96
C PHE A 260 12.58 -3.99 -13.90
N TYR A 261 13.13 -2.87 -14.33
CA TYR A 261 14.35 -2.85 -15.14
C TYR A 261 15.59 -3.34 -14.38
N CYS A 262 15.69 -3.05 -13.08
CA CYS A 262 16.78 -3.54 -12.25
C CYS A 262 16.74 -5.08 -12.14
N ASN A 263 15.56 -5.64 -11.93
CA ASN A 263 15.36 -7.10 -11.88
C ASN A 263 15.61 -7.73 -13.25
N LEU A 264 15.15 -7.12 -14.34
CA LEU A 264 15.43 -7.59 -15.71
C LEU A 264 16.94 -7.66 -15.96
N GLY A 265 17.68 -6.61 -15.59
CA GLY A 265 19.14 -6.60 -15.75
C GLY A 265 19.82 -7.70 -14.94
N GLY A 266 19.38 -7.94 -13.71
CA GLY A 266 19.86 -9.04 -12.88
C GLY A 266 19.62 -10.42 -13.51
N ILE A 267 18.40 -10.66 -14.01
CA ILE A 267 18.01 -11.93 -14.63
C ILE A 267 18.81 -12.18 -15.92
N LEU A 268 18.95 -11.18 -16.78
CA LEU A 268 19.75 -11.31 -18.02
C LEU A 268 21.22 -11.56 -17.70
N MET A 269 21.75 -11.00 -16.63
CA MET A 269 23.12 -11.25 -16.18
C MET A 269 23.29 -12.69 -15.65
N GLU A 270 22.34 -13.20 -14.88
CA GLU A 270 22.39 -14.57 -14.35
C GLU A 270 22.20 -15.63 -15.46
N GLU A 271 21.30 -15.36 -16.40
CA GLU A 271 21.12 -16.20 -17.58
C GLU A 271 22.39 -16.27 -18.46
N GLY A 272 23.14 -15.16 -18.55
CA GLY A 272 24.44 -15.08 -19.23
C GLY A 272 24.38 -15.06 -20.76
N ARG A 273 23.19 -15.00 -21.39
CA ARG A 273 23.06 -14.99 -22.87
C ARG A 273 23.36 -13.60 -23.46
N SER A 274 22.98 -12.51 -22.77
CA SER A 274 23.13 -11.16 -23.30
C SER A 274 23.55 -10.14 -22.23
N TYR A 275 24.86 -10.02 -22.01
CA TYR A 275 25.39 -8.99 -21.10
C TYR A 275 25.13 -7.55 -21.60
N ALA A 276 25.00 -7.35 -22.92
CA ALA A 276 24.68 -6.04 -23.49
C ALA A 276 23.26 -5.61 -23.11
N GLU A 277 22.26 -6.49 -23.24
CA GLU A 277 20.89 -6.21 -22.84
C GLU A 277 20.76 -6.03 -21.32
N ALA A 278 21.53 -6.80 -20.53
CA ALA A 278 21.60 -6.63 -19.08
C ALA A 278 22.14 -5.23 -18.71
N GLU A 279 23.18 -4.76 -19.41
CA GLU A 279 23.73 -3.41 -19.20
C GLU A 279 22.71 -2.32 -19.55
N ASP A 280 22.02 -2.45 -20.67
CA ASP A 280 21.00 -1.50 -21.11
C ASP A 280 19.83 -1.44 -20.08
N ALA A 281 19.37 -2.59 -19.59
CA ALA A 281 18.35 -2.65 -18.56
C ALA A 281 18.80 -1.98 -17.25
N CYS A 282 20.00 -2.28 -16.74
CA CYS A 282 20.53 -1.65 -15.51
C CYS A 282 20.75 -0.15 -15.69
N ARG A 283 21.15 0.33 -16.87
CA ARG A 283 21.29 1.78 -17.18
C ARG A 283 19.93 2.48 -17.19
N GLU A 284 18.91 1.88 -17.80
CA GLU A 284 17.56 2.46 -17.81
C GLU A 284 16.96 2.44 -16.40
N ALA A 285 17.19 1.38 -15.61
CA ALA A 285 16.81 1.34 -14.21
C ALA A 285 17.44 2.50 -13.41
N LEU A 286 18.74 2.74 -13.56
CA LEU A 286 19.45 3.82 -12.87
C LEU A 286 18.91 5.21 -13.26
N LYS A 287 18.64 5.42 -14.54
CA LYS A 287 18.07 6.67 -15.06
C LYS A 287 16.68 6.94 -14.49
N LEU A 288 15.81 5.92 -14.48
CA LEU A 288 14.47 6.01 -13.91
C LEU A 288 14.51 6.23 -12.40
N ALA A 289 15.33 5.48 -11.67
CA ALA A 289 15.50 5.61 -10.23
C ALA A 289 15.97 7.01 -9.82
N THR A 290 16.92 7.59 -10.58
CA THR A 290 17.41 8.96 -10.35
C THR A 290 16.29 9.98 -10.58
N ARG A 291 15.48 9.79 -11.62
CA ARG A 291 14.37 10.71 -11.96
C ARG A 291 13.25 10.66 -10.91
N THR A 292 12.99 9.50 -10.30
CA THR A 292 11.94 9.29 -9.31
C THR A 292 12.43 9.40 -7.86
N ASN A 293 13.71 9.77 -7.63
CA ASN A 293 14.35 9.78 -6.30
C ASN A 293 14.26 8.43 -5.55
N ASN A 294 14.20 7.31 -6.27
CA ASN A 294 14.24 5.98 -5.69
C ASN A 294 15.68 5.57 -5.40
N SER A 295 16.16 5.88 -4.19
CA SER A 295 17.55 5.65 -3.78
C SER A 295 17.92 4.15 -3.76
N GLU A 296 17.00 3.28 -3.37
CA GLU A 296 17.23 1.84 -3.31
C GLU A 296 17.43 1.25 -4.71
N ALA A 297 16.52 1.53 -5.63
CA ALA A 297 16.64 1.09 -7.02
C ALA A 297 17.91 1.66 -7.68
N ALA A 298 18.31 2.91 -7.34
CA ALA A 298 19.54 3.50 -7.85
C ALA A 298 20.79 2.79 -7.32
N VAL A 299 20.82 2.37 -6.06
CA VAL A 299 21.94 1.59 -5.49
C VAL A 299 22.03 0.22 -6.16
N ARG A 300 20.93 -0.52 -6.21
CA ARG A 300 20.88 -1.85 -6.84
C ARG A 300 21.26 -1.81 -8.32
N SER A 301 20.85 -0.78 -9.05
CA SER A 301 21.23 -0.60 -10.46
C SER A 301 22.73 -0.36 -10.65
N ARG A 302 23.38 0.41 -9.75
CA ARG A 302 24.84 0.60 -9.78
C ARG A 302 25.58 -0.70 -9.47
N GLU A 303 25.14 -1.43 -8.46
CA GLU A 303 25.70 -2.74 -8.11
C GLU A 303 25.60 -3.72 -9.27
N CYS A 304 24.44 -3.75 -9.97
CA CYS A 304 24.27 -4.55 -11.18
C CYS A 304 25.29 -4.17 -12.26
N LEU A 305 25.46 -2.88 -12.55
CA LEU A 305 26.43 -2.39 -13.53
C LEU A 305 27.89 -2.71 -13.16
N GLU A 306 28.21 -2.66 -11.88
CA GLU A 306 29.56 -3.04 -11.39
C GLU A 306 29.82 -4.55 -11.53
N GLU A 307 28.82 -5.36 -11.20
CA GLU A 307 28.94 -6.80 -11.35
C GLU A 307 29.04 -7.25 -12.82
N LEU A 308 28.28 -6.58 -13.71
CA LEU A 308 28.39 -6.80 -15.15
C LEU A 308 29.81 -6.52 -15.67
N LYS A 309 30.48 -5.46 -15.20
CA LYS A 309 31.87 -5.15 -15.58
C LYS A 309 32.86 -6.27 -15.20
N LYS A 310 32.58 -7.01 -14.13
CA LYS A 310 33.40 -8.13 -13.67
C LYS A 310 33.15 -9.39 -14.49
N ARG A 311 31.90 -9.66 -14.87
CA ARG A 311 31.47 -10.90 -15.53
C ARG A 311 31.56 -10.85 -17.04
N ALA A 312 31.30 -9.68 -17.65
CA ALA A 312 31.30 -9.55 -19.09
C ALA A 312 32.72 -9.57 -19.69
N PRO A 313 32.94 -10.28 -20.80
CA PRO A 313 34.20 -10.20 -21.54
C PRO A 313 34.51 -8.74 -21.94
N ARG A 314 35.79 -8.33 -21.85
CA ARG A 314 36.24 -6.94 -22.15
C ARG A 314 35.78 -6.39 -23.50
N ALA A 315 35.36 -7.22 -24.43
CA ALA A 315 34.89 -6.83 -25.78
C ALA A 315 33.48 -6.18 -25.79
N VAL A 316 32.67 -6.30 -24.71
CA VAL A 316 31.30 -5.77 -24.65
C VAL A 316 31.27 -4.27 -24.28
N PHE A 317 32.33 -3.76 -23.64
CA PHE A 317 32.41 -2.37 -23.14
C PHE A 317 33.08 -1.36 -24.08
N VAL A 318 33.35 -1.76 -25.32
CA VAL A 318 33.94 -0.88 -26.36
C VAL A 318 32.83 -0.46 -27.34
N ARG A 319 31.92 0.39 -26.89
CA ARG A 319 31.02 1.17 -27.75
C ARG A 319 30.80 2.57 -27.21
#